data_3e1dc5fbdd4987b50914b039d93402ef
#
_entry.id   3e1dc5fbdd4987b50914b039d93402ef
#
_cell.length_a   1.000
_cell.length_b   1.000
_cell.length_c   1.000
_cell.angle_alpha   90.00
_cell.angle_beta   90.00
_cell.angle_gamma   90.00
#
_symmetry.space_group_name_H-M   'P 1'
#
loop_
_entity.id
_entity.type
_entity.pdbx_description
1 polymer ?
#
loop_
_entity_poly.entity_id
_entity_poly.type
_entity_poly.pdbx_seq_one_letter_code
_entity_poly.pdbx_strand_id
1 'polypeptide(L)'
;MSGCLILAVRPKILETPLGGLDKMYRLHKWLGIIALSGSILHWICKQFPKWLIELSLIDGKRPPRPPMQEILTLKDWLATQRHFAEEVGEIAFYVAIILLVAALIKRIPYRWFAKLHILIVPSYLALVWHIIVLANFAYWSQPLGWLLIAALLAGIACSLIALFKRIGNPQNATVSALNQNGKLLSLTLNAPKWQGHRAGQFLFLREHGESHPVTIASNWQPDNQELTLVIKDLGDYTHRLPQRLNIGDTVQIDGAYGRFDFSDGEAQIWVSNGIGFTPFLARLNELAK
;
A
#
# COMPACT_ATOMS: atom_id res chain seq x y z
N MET A 1 -11.80 3.06 1.58
CA MET A 1 -10.77 2.03 1.89
C MET A 1 -10.34 1.23 0.66
N SER A 2 -11.23 0.79 -0.23
CA SER A 2 -10.86 0.04 -1.46
C SER A 2 -9.77 0.72 -2.28
N GLY A 3 -9.87 2.03 -2.51
CA GLY A 3 -8.84 2.81 -3.22
C GLY A 3 -7.45 2.75 -2.57
N CYS A 4 -7.37 2.71 -1.24
CA CYS A 4 -6.10 2.52 -0.53
C CYS A 4 -5.48 1.14 -0.85
N LEU A 5 -6.30 0.09 -0.86
CA LEU A 5 -5.84 -1.28 -1.15
C LEU A 5 -5.36 -1.42 -2.60
N ILE A 6 -6.08 -0.80 -3.56
CA ILE A 6 -5.65 -0.76 -4.96
C ILE A 6 -4.26 -0.10 -5.08
N LEU A 7 -4.04 1.04 -4.43
CA LEU A 7 -2.74 1.71 -4.46
C LEU A 7 -1.64 0.92 -3.73
N ALA A 8 -2.00 0.17 -2.68
CA ALA A 8 -1.05 -0.62 -1.90
C ALA A 8 -0.41 -1.76 -2.68
N VAL A 9 -1.12 -2.35 -3.66
CA VAL A 9 -0.58 -3.43 -4.51
C VAL A 9 0.29 -2.94 -5.68
N ARG A 10 0.47 -1.61 -5.82
CA ARG A 10 1.36 -0.96 -6.79
C ARG A 10 1.09 -1.35 -8.25
N PRO A 11 -0.13 -1.23 -8.77
CA PRO A 11 -0.40 -1.59 -10.15
C PRO A 11 0.35 -0.64 -11.09
N LYS A 12 1.24 -1.17 -11.94
CA LYS A 12 2.06 -0.38 -12.88
C LYS A 12 1.22 0.51 -13.81
N ILE A 13 0.01 0.08 -14.15
CA ILE A 13 -0.93 0.86 -14.99
C ILE A 13 -1.30 2.22 -14.35
N LEU A 14 -1.30 2.32 -13.02
CA LEU A 14 -1.61 3.56 -12.31
C LEU A 14 -0.39 4.45 -12.07
N GLU A 15 0.82 3.93 -12.23
CA GLU A 15 2.04 4.71 -11.97
C GLU A 15 2.15 5.91 -12.92
N THR A 16 1.89 5.70 -14.20
CA THR A 16 1.95 6.76 -15.21
C THR A 16 0.93 7.87 -14.99
N PRO A 17 -0.37 7.60 -14.90
CA PRO A 17 -1.37 8.65 -14.73
C PRO A 17 -1.28 9.36 -13.37
N LEU A 18 -0.78 8.69 -12.32
CA LEU A 18 -0.63 9.28 -10.99
C LEU A 18 0.73 9.97 -10.78
N GLY A 19 1.62 9.94 -11.79
CA GLY A 19 2.87 10.68 -11.79
C GLY A 19 3.98 10.05 -10.93
N GLY A 20 3.93 8.73 -10.70
CA GLY A 20 4.96 7.96 -10.01
C GLY A 20 4.50 7.33 -8.70
N LEU A 21 5.26 6.33 -8.26
CA LEU A 21 4.92 5.56 -7.06
C LEU A 21 4.96 6.38 -5.77
N ASP A 22 5.82 7.40 -5.69
CA ASP A 22 5.89 8.34 -4.57
C ASP A 22 4.58 9.12 -4.41
N LYS A 23 3.98 9.58 -5.51
CA LYS A 23 2.68 10.26 -5.51
C LYS A 23 1.54 9.29 -5.21
N MET A 24 1.64 8.04 -5.69
CA MET A 24 0.68 6.99 -5.32
C MET A 24 0.66 6.74 -3.81
N TYR A 25 1.82 6.67 -3.14
CA TYR A 25 1.89 6.54 -1.68
C TYR A 25 1.37 7.77 -0.94
N ARG A 26 1.59 8.97 -1.48
CA ARG A 26 0.99 10.19 -0.92
C ARG A 26 -0.53 10.15 -1.03
N LEU A 27 -1.07 9.73 -2.18
CA LEU A 27 -2.50 9.55 -2.38
C LEU A 27 -3.07 8.47 -1.46
N HIS A 28 -2.39 7.32 -1.31
CA HIS A 28 -2.76 6.26 -0.37
C HIS A 28 -2.92 6.81 1.06
N LYS A 29 -1.94 7.61 1.53
CA LYS A 29 -2.01 8.24 2.85
C LYS A 29 -3.23 9.15 2.99
N TRP A 30 -3.49 10.02 2.02
CA TRP A 30 -4.63 10.93 2.07
C TRP A 30 -5.97 10.20 2.01
N LEU A 31 -6.10 9.18 1.17
CA LEU A 31 -7.28 8.32 1.15
C LEU A 31 -7.48 7.59 2.48
N GLY A 32 -6.39 7.18 3.13
CA GLY A 32 -6.44 6.60 4.48
C GLY A 32 -6.98 7.58 5.53
N ILE A 33 -6.51 8.84 5.50
CA ILE A 33 -7.00 9.91 6.39
C ILE A 33 -8.49 10.19 6.12
N ILE A 34 -8.89 10.31 4.85
CA ILE A 34 -10.30 10.52 4.47
C ILE A 34 -11.16 9.35 4.96
N ALA A 35 -10.69 8.11 4.77
CA ALA A 35 -11.40 6.92 5.23
C ALA A 35 -11.56 6.92 6.76
N LEU A 36 -10.52 7.28 7.50
CA LEU A 36 -10.56 7.40 8.96
C LEU A 36 -11.57 8.46 9.40
N SER A 37 -11.48 9.66 8.85
CA SER A 37 -12.38 10.78 9.20
C SER A 37 -13.84 10.44 8.85
N GLY A 38 -14.09 9.87 7.67
CA GLY A 38 -15.43 9.44 7.26
C GLY A 38 -16.00 8.32 8.13
N SER A 39 -15.17 7.37 8.56
CA SER A 39 -15.57 6.29 9.46
C SER A 39 -15.96 6.82 10.86
N ILE A 40 -15.19 7.76 11.39
CA ILE A 40 -15.50 8.42 12.67
C ILE A 40 -16.81 9.22 12.56
N LEU A 41 -16.97 9.98 11.49
CA LEU A 41 -18.22 10.75 11.26
C LEU A 41 -19.42 9.79 11.15
N HIS A 42 -19.28 8.70 10.39
CA HIS A 42 -20.34 7.69 10.28
C HIS A 42 -20.72 7.12 11.66
N TRP A 43 -19.72 6.78 12.47
CA TRP A 43 -19.94 6.27 13.83
C TRP A 43 -20.64 7.30 14.72
N ILE A 44 -20.22 8.58 14.68
CA ILE A 44 -20.87 9.65 15.41
C ILE A 44 -22.34 9.77 14.99
N CYS A 45 -22.64 9.81 13.68
CA CYS A 45 -24.01 9.85 13.17
C CYS A 45 -24.86 8.67 13.65
N LYS A 46 -24.26 7.49 13.83
CA LYS A 46 -24.93 6.28 14.32
C LYS A 46 -25.20 6.34 15.83
N GLN A 47 -24.27 6.94 16.61
CA GLN A 47 -24.43 7.07 18.06
C GLN A 47 -25.27 8.27 18.48
N PHE A 48 -25.27 9.31 17.67
CA PHE A 48 -25.94 10.58 18.00
C PHE A 48 -27.40 10.43 18.41
N PRO A 49 -28.28 9.67 17.72
CA PRO A 49 -29.65 9.45 18.16
C PRO A 49 -29.73 8.73 19.51
N LYS A 50 -28.81 7.81 19.82
CA LYS A 50 -28.79 7.10 21.10
C LYS A 50 -28.47 8.07 22.25
N TRP A 51 -27.49 8.97 22.06
CA TRP A 51 -27.16 9.99 23.05
C TRP A 51 -28.31 10.97 23.31
N LEU A 52 -29.03 11.34 22.22
CA LEU A 52 -30.22 12.21 22.39
C LEU A 52 -31.33 11.53 23.21
N ILE A 53 -31.51 10.20 23.04
CA ILE A 53 -32.46 9.41 23.85
C ILE A 53 -31.98 9.32 25.30
N GLU A 54 -30.71 9.04 25.54
CA GLU A 54 -30.12 8.98 26.89
C GLU A 54 -30.23 10.31 27.63
N LEU A 55 -30.10 11.44 26.91
CA LEU A 55 -30.28 12.77 27.46
C LEU A 55 -31.77 13.20 27.55
N SER A 56 -32.70 12.29 27.27
CA SER A 56 -34.15 12.55 27.26
C SER A 56 -34.61 13.72 26.37
N LEU A 57 -33.80 14.02 25.33
CA LEU A 57 -34.12 15.08 24.37
C LEU A 57 -35.07 14.60 23.26
N ILE A 58 -35.16 13.29 23.03
CA ILE A 58 -36.10 12.65 22.11
C ILE A 58 -36.66 11.39 22.69
N ASP A 59 -37.92 11.05 22.32
CA ASP A 59 -38.57 9.81 22.74
C ASP A 59 -37.94 8.59 22.05
N GLY A 60 -37.44 7.63 22.86
CA GLY A 60 -36.76 6.42 22.41
C GLY A 60 -37.70 5.26 22.00
N LYS A 61 -38.97 5.52 21.65
CA LYS A 61 -39.92 4.48 21.24
C LYS A 61 -39.44 3.78 19.99
N ARG A 62 -38.96 2.54 20.12
CA ARG A 62 -38.66 1.69 18.97
C ARG A 62 -39.97 1.11 18.41
N PRO A 63 -40.16 1.13 17.08
CA PRO A 63 -41.28 0.40 16.49
C PRO A 63 -41.16 -1.08 16.82
N PRO A 64 -42.32 -1.80 17.01
CA PRO A 64 -42.31 -3.21 17.25
C PRO A 64 -41.56 -3.95 16.12
N ARG A 65 -40.81 -4.99 16.49
CA ARG A 65 -40.12 -5.81 15.47
C ARG A 65 -41.18 -6.45 14.57
N PRO A 66 -41.00 -6.40 13.23
CA PRO A 66 -41.88 -7.10 12.32
C PRO A 66 -41.83 -8.61 12.65
N PRO A 67 -42.95 -9.34 12.45
CA PRO A 67 -42.98 -10.79 12.68
C PRO A 67 -41.90 -11.46 11.81
N MET A 68 -41.39 -12.59 12.32
CA MET A 68 -40.37 -13.38 11.62
C MET A 68 -40.98 -13.86 10.30
N GLN A 69 -40.45 -13.34 9.18
CA GLN A 69 -40.84 -13.73 7.84
C GLN A 69 -40.12 -15.02 7.44
N GLU A 70 -40.73 -15.89 6.67
CA GLU A 70 -40.08 -17.04 6.07
C GLU A 70 -38.92 -16.55 5.18
N ILE A 71 -37.75 -17.22 5.25
CA ILE A 71 -36.57 -16.87 4.48
C ILE A 71 -36.75 -17.46 3.08
N LEU A 72 -37.33 -16.66 2.17
CA LEU A 72 -37.61 -17.07 0.80
C LEU A 72 -36.63 -16.52 -0.21
N THR A 73 -35.91 -15.43 0.15
CA THR A 73 -35.02 -14.74 -0.75
C THR A 73 -33.64 -14.45 -0.10
N LEU A 74 -32.64 -14.15 -0.93
CA LEU A 74 -31.34 -13.67 -0.46
C LEU A 74 -31.46 -12.42 0.41
N LYS A 75 -32.43 -11.54 0.08
CA LYS A 75 -32.72 -10.33 0.87
C LYS A 75 -33.17 -10.68 2.28
N ASP A 76 -34.04 -11.65 2.43
CA ASP A 76 -34.57 -12.09 3.73
C ASP A 76 -33.44 -12.70 4.56
N TRP A 77 -32.62 -13.54 3.94
CA TRP A 77 -31.44 -14.11 4.60
C TRP A 77 -30.47 -13.02 5.09
N LEU A 78 -30.13 -12.02 4.25
CA LEU A 78 -29.29 -10.90 4.65
C LEU A 78 -29.91 -10.09 5.79
N ALA A 79 -31.25 -9.95 5.81
CA ALA A 79 -31.94 -9.28 6.88
C ALA A 79 -31.77 -10.00 8.24
N THR A 80 -31.68 -11.33 8.27
CA THR A 80 -31.39 -12.09 9.50
C THR A 80 -29.97 -11.85 10.02
N GLN A 81 -29.03 -11.52 9.13
CA GLN A 81 -27.63 -11.28 9.49
C GLN A 81 -27.36 -9.86 10.00
N ARG A 82 -28.37 -8.99 10.04
CA ARG A 82 -28.21 -7.56 10.33
C ARG A 82 -27.51 -7.29 11.67
N HIS A 83 -27.97 -7.94 12.72
CA HIS A 83 -27.41 -7.77 14.07
C HIS A 83 -25.95 -8.20 14.12
N PHE A 84 -25.64 -9.37 13.58
CA PHE A 84 -24.27 -9.88 13.49
C PHE A 84 -23.37 -8.94 12.67
N ALA A 85 -23.86 -8.43 11.54
CA ALA A 85 -23.11 -7.51 10.71
C ALA A 85 -22.88 -6.14 11.39
N GLU A 86 -23.80 -5.67 12.23
CA GLU A 86 -23.63 -4.47 13.04
C GLU A 86 -22.52 -4.66 14.08
N GLU A 87 -22.49 -5.78 14.80
CA GLU A 87 -21.46 -6.10 15.80
C GLU A 87 -20.09 -6.27 15.17
N VAL A 88 -19.98 -7.07 14.09
CA VAL A 88 -18.75 -7.27 13.34
C VAL A 88 -18.23 -5.95 12.79
N GLY A 89 -19.12 -5.11 12.26
CA GLY A 89 -18.76 -3.79 11.74
C GLY A 89 -18.24 -2.85 12.83
N GLU A 90 -18.82 -2.89 14.01
CA GLU A 90 -18.39 -2.07 15.15
C GLU A 90 -17.00 -2.49 15.65
N ILE A 91 -16.77 -3.79 15.82
CA ILE A 91 -15.44 -4.32 16.20
C ILE A 91 -14.40 -3.96 15.14
N ALA A 92 -14.71 -4.21 13.85
CA ALA A 92 -13.82 -3.90 12.74
C ALA A 92 -13.50 -2.40 12.65
N PHE A 93 -14.46 -1.55 12.97
CA PHE A 93 -14.27 -0.10 13.03
C PHE A 93 -13.27 0.30 14.12
N TYR A 94 -13.41 -0.18 15.35
CA TYR A 94 -12.46 0.15 16.43
C TYR A 94 -11.06 -0.37 16.11
N VAL A 95 -10.94 -1.59 15.60
CA VAL A 95 -9.65 -2.14 15.16
C VAL A 95 -9.06 -1.28 14.03
N ALA A 96 -9.85 -0.92 13.03
CA ALA A 96 -9.38 -0.09 11.92
C ALA A 96 -8.91 1.29 12.39
N ILE A 97 -9.63 1.96 13.32
CA ILE A 97 -9.20 3.24 13.90
C ILE A 97 -7.85 3.11 14.57
N ILE A 98 -7.68 2.13 15.45
CA ILE A 98 -6.42 1.92 16.17
C ILE A 98 -5.27 1.72 15.19
N LEU A 99 -5.45 0.88 14.17
CA LEU A 99 -4.44 0.59 13.16
C LEU A 99 -4.13 1.81 12.26
N LEU A 100 -5.14 2.58 11.87
CA LEU A 100 -4.97 3.78 11.05
C LEU A 100 -4.28 4.90 11.83
N VAL A 101 -4.66 5.10 13.10
CA VAL A 101 -3.99 6.06 13.98
C VAL A 101 -2.53 5.63 14.20
N ALA A 102 -2.28 4.36 14.49
CA ALA A 102 -0.92 3.83 14.62
C ALA A 102 -0.08 4.07 13.34
N ALA A 103 -0.70 3.94 12.16
CA ALA A 103 -0.04 4.21 10.89
C ALA A 103 0.38 5.67 10.67
N LEU A 104 -0.23 6.62 11.39
CA LEU A 104 0.13 8.04 11.34
C LEU A 104 1.24 8.41 12.34
N ILE A 105 1.55 7.55 13.29
CA ILE A 105 2.55 7.80 14.33
C ILE A 105 3.95 7.51 13.78
N LYS A 106 4.72 8.55 13.49
CA LYS A 106 6.08 8.46 12.92
C LYS A 106 7.11 7.77 13.83
N ARG A 107 6.83 7.62 15.14
CA ARG A 107 7.75 7.00 16.13
C ARG A 107 7.74 5.47 16.07
N ILE A 108 6.77 4.85 15.41
CA ILE A 108 6.67 3.39 15.31
C ILE A 108 7.74 2.91 14.32
N PRO A 109 8.65 1.99 14.71
CA PRO A 109 9.64 1.41 13.80
C PRO A 109 8.96 0.74 12.60
N TYR A 110 9.54 0.87 11.42
CA TYR A 110 8.96 0.39 10.16
C TYR A 110 8.53 -1.09 10.20
N ARG A 111 9.32 -1.96 10.84
CA ARG A 111 9.00 -3.40 10.98
C ARG A 111 7.69 -3.67 11.73
N TRP A 112 7.42 -2.88 12.79
CA TRP A 112 6.18 -2.97 13.56
C TRP A 112 5.02 -2.34 12.78
N PHE A 113 5.26 -1.17 12.18
CA PHE A 113 4.30 -0.54 11.28
C PHE A 113 3.81 -1.52 10.20
N ALA A 114 4.72 -2.18 9.48
CA ALA A 114 4.37 -3.11 8.41
C ALA A 114 3.52 -4.31 8.91
N LYS A 115 3.87 -4.85 10.09
CA LYS A 115 3.12 -5.96 10.72
C LYS A 115 1.74 -5.54 11.20
N LEU A 116 1.62 -4.36 11.79
CA LEU A 116 0.33 -3.84 12.26
C LEU A 116 -0.54 -3.40 11.08
N HIS A 117 0.04 -2.75 10.09
CA HIS A 117 -0.69 -2.20 8.96
C HIS A 117 -1.37 -3.28 8.11
N ILE A 118 -0.77 -4.47 8.00
CA ILE A 118 -1.41 -5.59 7.28
C ILE A 118 -2.72 -6.05 7.93
N LEU A 119 -2.89 -5.84 9.24
CA LEU A 119 -4.12 -6.19 9.97
C LEU A 119 -5.33 -5.32 9.55
N ILE A 120 -5.10 -4.22 8.81
CA ILE A 120 -6.18 -3.46 8.18
C ILE A 120 -6.93 -4.33 7.15
N VAL A 121 -6.27 -5.31 6.54
CA VAL A 121 -6.89 -6.16 5.52
C VAL A 121 -8.05 -6.99 6.08
N PRO A 122 -7.90 -7.80 7.14
CA PRO A 122 -9.04 -8.51 7.73
C PRO A 122 -10.11 -7.56 8.26
N SER A 123 -9.75 -6.41 8.83
CA SER A 123 -10.73 -5.38 9.23
C SER A 123 -11.51 -4.85 8.04
N TYR A 124 -10.86 -4.63 6.90
CA TYR A 124 -11.52 -4.23 5.66
C TYR A 124 -12.52 -5.29 5.18
N LEU A 125 -12.15 -6.58 5.19
CA LEU A 125 -13.04 -7.67 4.76
C LEU A 125 -14.28 -7.79 5.67
N ALA A 126 -14.10 -7.58 6.97
CA ALA A 126 -15.22 -7.49 7.92
C ALA A 126 -16.14 -6.30 7.63
N LEU A 127 -15.56 -5.13 7.28
CA LEU A 127 -16.33 -3.96 6.85
C LEU A 127 -17.03 -4.17 5.50
N VAL A 128 -16.46 -4.94 4.59
CA VAL A 128 -17.14 -5.33 3.33
C VAL A 128 -18.40 -6.13 3.64
N TRP A 129 -18.30 -7.11 4.54
CA TRP A 129 -19.49 -7.87 5.00
C TRP A 129 -20.54 -6.93 5.62
N HIS A 130 -20.14 -6.05 6.51
CA HIS A 130 -20.99 -5.03 7.11
C HIS A 130 -21.74 -4.20 6.04
N ILE A 131 -21.02 -3.74 5.00
CA ILE A 131 -21.61 -2.96 3.91
C ILE A 131 -22.61 -3.78 3.12
N ILE A 132 -22.28 -5.03 2.76
CA ILE A 132 -23.16 -5.90 1.95
C ILE A 132 -24.48 -6.16 2.67
N VAL A 133 -24.42 -6.42 3.98
CA VAL A 133 -25.61 -6.77 4.77
C VAL A 133 -26.46 -5.55 5.11
N LEU A 134 -25.83 -4.40 5.39
CA LEU A 134 -26.53 -3.22 5.90
C LEU A 134 -26.94 -2.22 4.81
N ALA A 135 -26.35 -2.27 3.64
CA ALA A 135 -26.73 -1.41 2.52
C ALA A 135 -28.20 -1.66 2.14
N ASN A 136 -28.90 -0.56 1.80
CA ASN A 136 -30.26 -0.70 1.29
C ASN A 136 -30.24 -1.51 -0.01
N PHE A 137 -31.03 -2.57 -0.06
CA PHE A 137 -31.05 -3.50 -1.19
C PHE A 137 -31.40 -2.82 -2.52
N ALA A 138 -32.20 -1.74 -2.48
CA ALA A 138 -32.53 -0.94 -3.66
C ALA A 138 -31.30 -0.24 -4.30
N TYR A 139 -30.21 -0.03 -3.56
CA TYR A 139 -29.00 0.59 -4.12
C TYR A 139 -28.26 -0.34 -5.08
N TRP A 140 -28.38 -1.67 -4.91
CA TRP A 140 -27.69 -2.64 -5.74
C TRP A 140 -28.17 -2.64 -7.21
N SER A 141 -29.37 -2.14 -7.48
CA SER A 141 -29.91 -1.96 -8.84
C SER A 141 -29.59 -0.61 -9.48
N GLN A 142 -28.92 0.29 -8.74
CA GLN A 142 -28.62 1.65 -9.21
C GLN A 142 -27.16 1.77 -9.69
N PRO A 143 -26.84 2.73 -10.57
CA PRO A 143 -25.46 2.94 -11.05
C PRO A 143 -24.44 3.14 -9.94
N LEU A 144 -24.80 3.84 -8.86
CA LEU A 144 -23.94 4.02 -7.69
C LEU A 144 -23.66 2.69 -6.99
N GLY A 145 -24.64 1.79 -6.91
CA GLY A 145 -24.46 0.44 -6.37
C GLY A 145 -23.50 -0.39 -7.22
N TRP A 146 -23.58 -0.32 -8.53
CA TRP A 146 -22.63 -1.01 -9.42
C TRP A 146 -21.20 -0.52 -9.24
N LEU A 147 -21.02 0.80 -9.09
CA LEU A 147 -19.71 1.38 -8.77
C LEU A 147 -19.19 0.87 -7.42
N LEU A 148 -20.07 0.78 -6.41
CA LEU A 148 -19.74 0.24 -5.10
C LEU A 148 -19.33 -1.24 -5.19
N ILE A 149 -20.09 -2.07 -5.92
CA ILE A 149 -19.76 -3.48 -6.16
C ILE A 149 -18.37 -3.59 -6.80
N ALA A 150 -18.10 -2.85 -7.87
CA ALA A 150 -16.81 -2.85 -8.54
C ALA A 150 -15.67 -2.46 -7.59
N ALA A 151 -15.88 -1.42 -6.77
CA ALA A 151 -14.90 -0.97 -5.77
C ALA A 151 -14.66 -2.02 -4.67
N LEU A 152 -15.71 -2.70 -4.18
CA LEU A 152 -15.59 -3.75 -3.18
C LEU A 152 -14.85 -4.97 -3.74
N LEU A 153 -15.20 -5.42 -4.94
CA LEU A 153 -14.54 -6.55 -5.60
C LEU A 153 -13.06 -6.27 -5.86
N ALA A 154 -12.74 -5.09 -6.38
CA ALA A 154 -11.35 -4.66 -6.56
C ALA A 154 -10.59 -4.60 -5.23
N GLY A 155 -11.22 -4.09 -4.17
CA GLY A 155 -10.63 -4.06 -2.83
C GLY A 155 -10.41 -5.46 -2.25
N ILE A 156 -11.34 -6.39 -2.43
CA ILE A 156 -11.18 -7.80 -2.02
C ILE A 156 -10.02 -8.44 -2.77
N ALA A 157 -9.96 -8.31 -4.09
CA ALA A 157 -8.86 -8.84 -4.90
C ALA A 157 -7.50 -8.31 -4.44
N CYS A 158 -7.38 -6.98 -4.24
CA CYS A 158 -6.16 -6.35 -3.73
C CYS A 158 -5.83 -6.79 -2.30
N SER A 159 -6.82 -7.04 -1.46
CA SER A 159 -6.65 -7.59 -0.11
C SER A 159 -6.01 -8.98 -0.15
N LEU A 160 -6.50 -9.85 -1.03
CA LEU A 160 -5.93 -11.20 -1.21
C LEU A 160 -4.48 -11.13 -1.73
N ILE A 161 -4.21 -10.26 -2.71
CA ILE A 161 -2.85 -10.02 -3.21
C ILE A 161 -1.91 -9.59 -2.07
N ALA A 162 -2.38 -8.66 -1.21
CA ALA A 162 -1.60 -8.16 -0.09
C ALA A 162 -1.34 -9.25 0.97
N LEU A 163 -2.36 -10.04 1.33
CA LEU A 163 -2.25 -11.14 2.31
C LEU A 163 -1.27 -12.22 1.84
N PHE A 164 -1.34 -12.61 0.58
CA PHE A 164 -0.42 -13.60 0.02
C PHE A 164 0.95 -13.03 -0.36
N LYS A 165 1.24 -11.77 0.02
CA LYS A 165 2.50 -11.07 -0.27
C LYS A 165 2.90 -11.08 -1.75
N ARG A 166 1.91 -11.13 -2.64
CA ARG A 166 2.08 -11.09 -4.11
C ARG A 166 2.14 -9.66 -4.66
N ILE A 167 2.62 -8.72 -3.84
CA ILE A 167 2.73 -7.31 -4.24
C ILE A 167 3.93 -7.16 -5.18
N GLY A 168 3.71 -6.53 -6.33
CA GLY A 168 4.72 -6.34 -7.36
C GLY A 168 5.00 -7.60 -8.18
N ASN A 169 6.10 -7.59 -8.90
CA ASN A 169 6.60 -8.71 -9.71
C ASN A 169 8.08 -9.00 -9.37
N PRO A 170 8.35 -9.59 -8.21
CA PRO A 170 9.73 -9.82 -7.77
C PRO A 170 10.44 -10.81 -8.68
N GLN A 171 11.69 -10.48 -9.02
CA GLN A 171 12.60 -11.29 -9.80
C GLN A 171 13.82 -11.63 -8.96
N ASN A 172 14.40 -12.80 -9.17
CA ASN A 172 15.65 -13.17 -8.54
C ASN A 172 16.82 -12.49 -9.24
N ALA A 173 17.74 -11.97 -8.46
CA ALA A 173 19.02 -11.44 -8.90
C ALA A 173 20.12 -12.00 -8.00
N THR A 174 21.32 -12.18 -8.55
CA THR A 174 22.48 -12.71 -7.82
C THR A 174 23.46 -11.56 -7.52
N VAL A 175 23.99 -11.53 -6.32
CA VAL A 175 25.02 -10.58 -5.93
C VAL A 175 26.30 -10.92 -6.68
N SER A 176 26.72 -10.04 -7.60
CA SER A 176 27.97 -10.21 -8.38
C SER A 176 29.15 -9.48 -7.75
N ALA A 177 28.92 -8.32 -7.13
CA ALA A 177 29.96 -7.60 -6.38
C ALA A 177 29.37 -6.86 -5.18
N LEU A 178 30.17 -6.75 -4.15
CA LEU A 178 29.84 -6.05 -2.90
C LEU A 178 31.06 -5.27 -2.44
N ASN A 179 30.94 -3.94 -2.37
CA ASN A 179 32.04 -3.08 -1.98
C ASN A 179 31.54 -2.06 -0.95
N GLN A 180 32.13 -2.06 0.22
CA GLN A 180 31.79 -1.14 1.31
C GLN A 180 32.88 -0.09 1.46
N ASN A 181 32.49 1.18 1.43
CA ASN A 181 33.36 2.31 1.70
C ASN A 181 32.70 3.20 2.77
N GLY A 182 33.20 3.09 3.99
CA GLY A 182 32.62 3.78 5.15
C GLY A 182 31.14 3.43 5.36
N LYS A 183 30.26 4.42 5.23
CA LYS A 183 28.79 4.27 5.38
C LYS A 183 28.07 3.98 4.07
N LEU A 184 28.79 3.80 2.98
CA LEU A 184 28.22 3.51 1.66
C LEU A 184 28.51 2.06 1.29
N LEU A 185 27.47 1.36 0.86
CA LEU A 185 27.53 0.03 0.27
C LEU A 185 27.21 0.14 -1.22
N SER A 186 28.16 -0.23 -2.08
CA SER A 186 27.91 -0.46 -3.50
C SER A 186 27.62 -1.95 -3.70
N LEU A 187 26.43 -2.26 -4.19
CA LEU A 187 25.94 -3.61 -4.42
C LEU A 187 25.67 -3.77 -5.91
N THR A 188 26.39 -4.67 -6.58
CA THR A 188 26.14 -5.03 -7.98
C THR A 188 25.40 -6.36 -8.03
N LEU A 189 24.33 -6.38 -8.81
CA LEU A 189 23.44 -7.51 -8.97
C LEU A 189 23.42 -7.95 -10.44
N ASN A 190 23.58 -9.23 -10.69
CA ASN A 190 23.27 -9.83 -11.98
C ASN A 190 21.79 -10.19 -12.03
N ALA A 191 21.06 -9.62 -12.98
CA ALA A 191 19.60 -9.71 -13.10
C ALA A 191 19.16 -10.07 -14.53
N PRO A 192 19.31 -11.32 -14.96
CA PRO A 192 19.10 -11.74 -16.36
C PRO A 192 17.65 -11.57 -16.85
N LYS A 193 16.68 -11.48 -15.94
CA LYS A 193 15.25 -11.27 -16.28
C LYS A 193 14.83 -9.80 -16.19
N TRP A 194 15.76 -8.89 -15.88
CA TRP A 194 15.44 -7.48 -15.77
C TRP A 194 15.20 -6.85 -17.14
N GLN A 195 14.08 -6.14 -17.27
CA GLN A 195 13.64 -5.58 -18.55
C GLN A 195 14.17 -4.19 -18.86
N GLY A 196 15.06 -3.67 -18.00
CA GLY A 196 15.64 -2.35 -18.16
C GLY A 196 15.09 -1.31 -17.18
N HIS A 197 15.79 -0.18 -17.14
CA HIS A 197 15.44 0.99 -16.35
C HIS A 197 16.00 2.25 -16.99
N ARG A 198 15.52 3.42 -16.53
CA ARG A 198 16.07 4.74 -16.88
C ARG A 198 16.79 5.32 -15.67
N ALA A 199 17.77 6.21 -15.92
CA ALA A 199 18.37 7.00 -14.85
C ALA A 199 17.30 7.71 -14.02
N GLY A 200 17.46 7.70 -12.69
CA GLY A 200 16.48 8.28 -11.75
C GLY A 200 15.44 7.32 -11.23
N GLN A 201 15.34 6.10 -11.76
CA GLN A 201 14.44 5.09 -11.25
C GLN A 201 15.02 4.34 -10.05
N PHE A 202 14.13 3.71 -9.29
CA PHE A 202 14.48 2.89 -8.13
C PHE A 202 13.80 1.51 -8.21
N LEU A 203 14.28 0.59 -7.44
CA LEU A 203 13.70 -0.74 -7.26
C LEU A 203 13.46 -1.03 -5.78
N PHE A 204 12.66 -2.06 -5.51
CA PHE A 204 12.57 -2.64 -4.17
C PHE A 204 13.53 -3.82 -4.08
N LEU A 205 14.50 -3.71 -3.19
CA LEU A 205 15.39 -4.81 -2.80
C LEU A 205 14.71 -5.58 -1.66
N ARG A 206 14.50 -6.88 -1.85
CA ARG A 206 13.90 -7.77 -0.85
C ARG A 206 14.96 -8.77 -0.37
N GLU A 207 15.19 -8.75 0.91
CA GLU A 207 16.12 -9.64 1.58
C GLU A 207 15.54 -10.02 2.95
N HIS A 208 15.63 -11.31 3.33
CA HIS A 208 15.11 -11.84 4.62
C HIS A 208 13.68 -11.37 4.99
N GLY A 209 12.81 -11.24 4.00
CA GLY A 209 11.41 -10.87 4.20
C GLY A 209 11.14 -9.37 4.38
N GLU A 210 12.19 -8.53 4.36
CA GLU A 210 12.07 -7.07 4.33
C GLU A 210 12.19 -6.56 2.88
N SER A 211 11.50 -5.46 2.57
CA SER A 211 11.48 -4.85 1.24
C SER A 211 11.73 -3.36 1.35
N HIS A 212 12.84 -2.88 0.78
CA HIS A 212 13.26 -1.49 0.88
C HIS A 212 13.47 -0.87 -0.50
N PRO A 213 13.02 0.37 -0.74
CA PRO A 213 13.28 1.08 -1.98
C PRO A 213 14.74 1.52 -2.03
N VAL A 214 15.40 1.24 -3.16
CA VAL A 214 16.80 1.63 -3.42
C VAL A 214 16.90 2.22 -4.80
N THR A 215 17.51 3.40 -4.93
CA THR A 215 17.75 4.06 -6.22
C THR A 215 18.81 3.29 -7.02
N ILE A 216 18.57 3.10 -8.31
CA ILE A 216 19.51 2.44 -9.22
C ILE A 216 20.58 3.45 -9.59
N ALA A 217 21.85 3.07 -9.43
CA ALA A 217 23.02 3.93 -9.68
C ALA A 217 23.67 3.69 -11.05
N SER A 218 23.43 2.53 -11.66
CA SER A 218 23.91 2.19 -13.01
C SER A 218 22.97 2.71 -14.09
N ASN A 219 23.48 2.88 -15.30
CA ASN A 219 22.68 2.88 -16.51
C ASN A 219 22.36 1.44 -16.92
N TRP A 220 21.29 1.26 -17.69
CA TRP A 220 20.93 -0.04 -18.23
C TRP A 220 21.70 -0.36 -19.50
N GLN A 221 22.20 -1.59 -19.57
CA GLN A 221 22.83 -2.18 -20.74
C GLN A 221 22.27 -3.60 -20.93
N PRO A 222 21.55 -3.87 -22.03
CA PRO A 222 20.97 -5.18 -22.27
C PRO A 222 21.99 -6.34 -22.25
N ASP A 223 23.21 -6.06 -22.73
CA ASP A 223 24.26 -7.07 -22.87
C ASP A 223 24.95 -7.42 -21.54
N ASN A 224 24.95 -6.52 -20.57
CA ASN A 224 25.63 -6.72 -19.30
C ASN A 224 24.72 -7.27 -18.18
N GLN A 225 23.41 -7.04 -18.26
CA GLN A 225 22.40 -7.48 -17.30
C GLN A 225 22.71 -7.16 -15.84
N GLU A 226 23.60 -6.21 -15.58
CA GLU A 226 24.03 -5.81 -14.25
C GLU A 226 23.34 -4.53 -13.79
N LEU A 227 23.01 -4.52 -12.50
CA LEU A 227 22.42 -3.40 -11.77
C LEU A 227 23.34 -3.02 -10.63
N THR A 228 23.75 -1.76 -10.56
CA THR A 228 24.50 -1.24 -9.40
C THR A 228 23.56 -0.40 -8.52
N LEU A 229 23.53 -0.71 -7.25
CA LEU A 229 22.81 0.01 -6.21
C LEU A 229 23.82 0.65 -5.27
N VAL A 230 23.58 1.90 -4.87
CA VAL A 230 24.37 2.56 -3.83
C VAL A 230 23.47 2.80 -2.62
N ILE A 231 23.83 2.22 -1.50
CA ILE A 231 23.01 2.19 -0.27
C ILE A 231 23.82 2.88 0.83
N LYS A 232 23.19 3.88 1.48
CA LYS A 232 23.80 4.54 2.64
C LYS A 232 23.28 3.92 3.92
N ASP A 233 24.15 3.74 4.90
CA ASP A 233 23.77 3.35 6.25
C ASP A 233 22.96 4.47 6.93
N LEU A 234 21.64 4.26 7.01
CA LEU A 234 20.68 5.22 7.54
C LEU A 234 19.78 4.63 8.65
N GLY A 235 19.92 3.35 8.93
CA GLY A 235 19.10 2.68 9.94
C GLY A 235 19.33 1.18 10.02
N ASP A 236 18.59 0.52 10.88
CA ASP A 236 18.80 -0.89 11.28
C ASP A 236 18.97 -1.88 10.10
N TYR A 237 18.19 -1.70 9.04
CA TYR A 237 18.28 -2.55 7.85
C TYR A 237 19.57 -2.31 7.09
N THR A 238 19.82 -1.06 6.72
CA THR A 238 20.99 -0.69 5.91
C THR A 238 22.30 -0.88 6.65
N HIS A 239 22.29 -0.78 8.00
CA HIS A 239 23.44 -1.07 8.83
C HIS A 239 23.85 -2.55 8.81
N ARG A 240 22.86 -3.46 8.80
CA ARG A 240 23.10 -4.91 8.83
C ARG A 240 23.31 -5.52 7.43
N LEU A 241 22.91 -4.82 6.37
CA LEU A 241 22.91 -5.35 5.01
C LEU A 241 24.31 -5.83 4.55
N PRO A 242 25.43 -5.10 4.79
CA PRO A 242 26.77 -5.55 4.39
C PRO A 242 27.24 -6.82 5.09
N GLN A 243 26.70 -7.12 6.28
CA GLN A 243 27.06 -8.31 7.07
C GLN A 243 26.21 -9.53 6.69
N ARG A 244 25.12 -9.32 5.98
CA ARG A 244 24.14 -10.36 5.62
C ARG A 244 24.27 -10.85 4.19
N LEU A 245 24.87 -10.03 3.32
CA LEU A 245 25.02 -10.35 1.90
C LEU A 245 26.44 -10.78 1.60
N ASN A 246 26.55 -11.85 0.82
CA ASN A 246 27.80 -12.32 0.24
C ASN A 246 27.69 -12.38 -1.28
N ILE A 247 28.84 -12.35 -1.95
CA ILE A 247 28.90 -12.58 -3.41
C ILE A 247 28.35 -14.00 -3.67
N GLY A 248 27.45 -14.12 -4.65
CA GLY A 248 26.74 -15.37 -4.97
C GLY A 248 25.36 -15.52 -4.32
N ASP A 249 25.03 -14.71 -3.31
CA ASP A 249 23.71 -14.74 -2.68
C ASP A 249 22.60 -14.32 -3.65
N THR A 250 21.44 -14.95 -3.51
CA THR A 250 20.25 -14.59 -4.28
C THR A 250 19.36 -13.63 -3.49
N VAL A 251 19.08 -12.49 -4.08
CA VAL A 251 18.13 -11.49 -3.57
C VAL A 251 16.95 -11.36 -4.53
N GLN A 252 15.83 -10.82 -4.04
CA GLN A 252 14.72 -10.47 -4.92
C GLN A 252 14.69 -8.97 -5.17
N ILE A 253 14.46 -8.60 -6.43
CA ILE A 253 14.29 -7.21 -6.86
C ILE A 253 12.94 -7.04 -7.56
N ASP A 254 12.32 -5.88 -7.38
CA ASP A 254 11.03 -5.54 -7.96
C ASP A 254 11.04 -4.09 -8.43
N GLY A 255 10.76 -3.85 -9.71
CA GLY A 255 10.82 -2.51 -10.32
C GLY A 255 10.89 -2.62 -11.86
N ALA A 256 11.41 -1.63 -12.57
CA ALA A 256 11.82 -0.30 -12.07
C ALA A 256 10.61 0.57 -11.80
N TYR A 257 10.72 1.45 -10.80
CA TYR A 257 9.71 2.42 -10.42
C TYR A 257 10.28 3.84 -10.41
N GLY A 258 9.40 4.84 -10.43
CA GLY A 258 9.77 6.24 -10.35
C GLY A 258 9.76 6.93 -11.69
N ARG A 259 9.56 8.24 -11.64
CA ARG A 259 9.44 9.12 -12.81
C ARG A 259 10.32 10.36 -12.68
N PHE A 260 11.45 10.23 -12.01
CA PHE A 260 12.48 11.28 -12.06
C PHE A 260 13.06 11.26 -13.48
N ASP A 261 12.91 12.36 -14.19
CA ASP A 261 13.21 12.44 -15.61
C ASP A 261 14.28 13.51 -15.86
N PHE A 262 15.16 13.25 -16.83
CA PHE A 262 16.22 14.13 -17.29
C PHE A 262 16.01 14.56 -18.75
N SER A 263 14.83 14.33 -19.32
CA SER A 263 14.59 14.37 -20.77
C SER A 263 14.01 15.67 -21.29
N ASP A 264 14.04 16.77 -20.51
CA ASP A 264 13.46 18.07 -20.91
C ASP A 264 14.26 18.81 -21.99
N GLY A 265 15.45 18.32 -22.35
CA GLY A 265 16.27 18.86 -23.46
C GLY A 265 16.87 20.24 -23.21
N GLU A 266 16.66 20.82 -22.03
CA GLU A 266 17.20 22.13 -21.63
C GLU A 266 18.50 22.00 -20.82
N ALA A 267 19.21 23.11 -20.62
CA ALA A 267 20.34 23.15 -19.72
C ALA A 267 19.90 22.89 -18.28
N GLN A 268 20.49 21.90 -17.63
CA GLN A 268 20.10 21.44 -16.30
C GLN A 268 21.16 21.77 -15.25
N ILE A 269 20.74 22.25 -14.10
CA ILE A 269 21.59 22.37 -12.91
C ILE A 269 21.12 21.32 -11.91
N TRP A 270 21.99 20.36 -11.60
CA TRP A 270 21.69 19.28 -10.67
C TRP A 270 22.19 19.62 -9.26
N VAL A 271 21.28 19.64 -8.31
CA VAL A 271 21.59 19.90 -6.90
C VAL A 271 21.24 18.67 -6.08
N SER A 272 22.20 18.12 -5.34
CA SER A 272 21.98 16.96 -4.50
C SER A 272 22.79 17.04 -3.20
N ASN A 273 22.35 16.26 -2.19
CA ASN A 273 23.07 16.09 -0.94
C ASN A 273 23.18 14.61 -0.59
N GLY A 274 24.39 14.15 -0.30
CA GLY A 274 24.69 12.79 0.13
C GLY A 274 24.20 11.73 -0.85
N ILE A 275 23.43 10.75 -0.37
CA ILE A 275 22.92 9.64 -1.22
C ILE A 275 21.92 10.11 -2.29
N GLY A 276 21.36 11.31 -2.17
CA GLY A 276 20.52 11.91 -3.21
C GLY A 276 21.25 12.15 -4.55
N PHE A 277 22.58 11.99 -4.59
CA PHE A 277 23.36 12.03 -5.83
C PHE A 277 23.17 10.80 -6.73
N THR A 278 22.66 9.70 -6.21
CA THR A 278 22.54 8.41 -6.94
C THR A 278 21.81 8.52 -8.29
N PRO A 279 20.66 9.21 -8.46
CA PRO A 279 20.00 9.35 -9.76
C PRO A 279 20.86 10.11 -10.77
N PHE A 280 21.64 11.11 -10.32
CA PHE A 280 22.55 11.87 -11.17
C PHE A 280 23.76 11.02 -11.60
N LEU A 281 24.26 10.15 -10.72
CA LEU A 281 25.32 9.19 -11.05
C LEU A 281 24.86 8.25 -12.18
N ALA A 282 23.64 7.72 -12.11
CA ALA A 282 23.08 6.90 -13.17
C ALA A 282 23.02 7.66 -14.51
N ARG A 283 22.60 8.93 -14.48
CA ARG A 283 22.55 9.79 -15.69
C ARG A 283 23.93 10.13 -16.23
N LEU A 284 24.90 10.44 -15.37
CA LEU A 284 26.28 10.67 -15.80
C LEU A 284 26.88 9.44 -16.49
N ASN A 285 26.65 8.25 -15.95
CA ASN A 285 27.07 6.99 -16.57
C ASN A 285 26.38 6.71 -17.91
N GLU A 286 25.19 7.27 -18.13
CA GLU A 286 24.46 7.19 -19.41
C GLU A 286 25.05 8.19 -20.44
N LEU A 287 25.43 9.39 -19.99
CA LEU A 287 26.00 10.45 -20.86
C LEU A 287 27.46 10.24 -21.21
N ALA A 288 28.20 9.47 -20.41
CA ALA A 288 29.64 9.20 -20.65
C ALA A 288 29.90 8.13 -21.73
N LYS A 289 28.87 7.64 -22.40
CA LYS A 289 28.90 6.68 -23.51
C LYS A 289 28.60 7.34 -24.83
#